data_748b78e7e60fc5b39187210eb8ce4137
#
_entry.id   748b78e7e60fc5b39187210eb8ce4137
#
_cell.length_a   1.000
_cell.length_b   1.000
_cell.length_c   1.000
_cell.angle_alpha   90.00
_cell.angle_beta   90.00
_cell.angle_gamma   90.00
#
_symmetry.space_group_name_H-M   'P 1'
#
loop_
_entity.id
_entity.type
_entity.pdbx_description
1 polymer ?
#
loop_
_entity_poly.entity_id
_entity_poly.type
_entity_poly.pdbx_seq_one_letter_code
_entity_poly.pdbx_strand_id
1 'polypeptide(L)'
;MKNSILLFLLLFTITSQAQMYNDSSFNANVVHPKFKQGYGPKILIDAGHHNFVVELGLNKPLFDVASSDGYQIKIDSMQFTKEYLSNYNIVVIWPAMPFKFGSKNQVTDEITFTIDELDALHDWVSNGGSLLMFSEHAPIDKSVTPLFNKFGIQLSTGIVVDSLNSDTPIEMPSWKYSFLKFTSKNGLLNTEHPITKGEKKNERISNILTIGGSGLTGDVYTNILKLSSSAMIKKWNGTIPSGTPNSQCLAGNVGKGKLVALGDCNGFTAMSLKSGGYKLSAGMQVSGYDWKQFVLNTLHWLSL
;
A
#
# COMPACT_ATOMS: atom_id res chain seq x y z
N MET A 1 -8.59 18.61 66.60
CA MET A 1 -7.61 18.09 65.65
C MET A 1 -8.32 17.24 64.63
N LYS A 2 -8.56 17.78 63.41
CA LYS A 2 -9.21 17.05 62.33
C LYS A 2 -8.13 16.59 61.35
N ASN A 3 -7.91 15.31 61.27
CA ASN A 3 -6.99 14.70 60.28
C ASN A 3 -7.67 14.59 58.93
N SER A 4 -7.26 15.44 57.98
CA SER A 4 -7.66 15.29 56.59
C SER A 4 -6.73 14.29 55.91
N ILE A 5 -7.25 13.12 55.57
CA ILE A 5 -6.57 12.12 54.75
C ILE A 5 -6.74 12.58 53.30
N LEU A 6 -5.66 13.04 52.69
CA LEU A 6 -5.59 13.38 51.24
C LEU A 6 -5.42 12.09 50.45
N LEU A 7 -6.49 11.60 49.83
CA LEU A 7 -6.49 10.43 48.98
C LEU A 7 -5.92 10.85 47.60
N PHE A 8 -4.65 10.49 47.34
CA PHE A 8 -4.01 10.70 46.04
C PHE A 8 -4.57 9.63 45.08
N LEU A 9 -5.55 9.99 44.26
CA LEU A 9 -5.97 9.18 43.12
C LEU A 9 -4.90 9.26 42.03
N LEU A 10 -4.04 8.23 41.97
CA LEU A 10 -3.17 8.01 40.79
C LEU A 10 -4.08 7.62 39.60
N LEU A 11 -4.41 8.58 38.78
CA LEU A 11 -4.98 8.34 37.46
C LEU A 11 -3.89 7.72 36.58
N PHE A 12 -3.86 6.39 36.51
CA PHE A 12 -3.15 5.70 35.44
C PHE A 12 -3.87 6.00 34.13
N THR A 13 -3.40 6.98 33.40
CA THR A 13 -3.76 7.14 31.98
C THR A 13 -3.15 5.98 31.22
N ILE A 14 -3.92 4.92 30.99
CA ILE A 14 -3.53 3.88 30.04
C ILE A 14 -3.63 4.55 28.66
N THR A 15 -2.50 5.04 28.16
CA THR A 15 -2.39 5.44 26.76
C THR A 15 -2.44 4.15 25.93
N SER A 16 -3.61 3.83 25.41
CA SER A 16 -3.77 2.75 24.44
C SER A 16 -3.02 3.16 23.17
N GLN A 17 -1.75 2.74 23.05
CA GLN A 17 -1.02 2.90 21.80
C GLN A 17 -1.55 1.89 20.79
N ALA A 18 -1.83 2.36 19.59
CA ALA A 18 -2.14 1.48 18.48
C ALA A 18 -0.93 0.59 18.17
N GLN A 19 -1.11 -0.72 18.21
CA GLN A 19 -0.05 -1.69 17.95
C GLN A 19 -0.34 -2.41 16.63
N MET A 20 0.57 -2.27 15.66
CA MET A 20 0.56 -2.98 14.38
C MET A 20 1.54 -4.15 14.44
N TYR A 21 1.13 -5.32 13.96
CA TYR A 21 1.96 -6.52 13.90
C TYR A 21 1.48 -7.45 12.80
N ASN A 22 2.39 -8.31 12.30
CA ASN A 22 2.02 -9.35 11.34
C ASN A 22 1.15 -10.42 12.00
N ASP A 23 0.12 -10.88 11.31
CA ASP A 23 -0.69 -12.00 11.77
C ASP A 23 0.12 -13.30 11.65
N SER A 24 0.43 -13.91 12.79
CA SER A 24 1.22 -15.14 12.84
C SER A 24 0.49 -16.36 12.25
N SER A 25 -0.82 -16.29 12.05
CA SER A 25 -1.63 -17.34 11.41
C SER A 25 -1.65 -17.23 9.90
N PHE A 26 -1.11 -16.15 9.31
CA PHE A 26 -1.11 -15.98 7.86
C PHE A 26 -0.25 -17.04 7.17
N ASN A 27 -0.86 -17.76 6.22
CA ASN A 27 -0.17 -18.75 5.41
C ASN A 27 0.32 -18.13 4.10
N ALA A 28 1.62 -17.91 4.00
CA ALA A 28 2.27 -17.36 2.81
C ALA A 28 2.56 -18.42 1.72
N ASN A 29 2.35 -19.73 2.00
CA ASN A 29 2.69 -20.78 1.07
C ASN A 29 1.94 -20.66 -0.27
N VAL A 30 2.67 -20.75 -1.38
CA VAL A 30 2.14 -20.81 -2.75
C VAL A 30 2.24 -22.25 -3.24
N VAL A 31 1.09 -22.90 -3.40
CA VAL A 31 1.01 -24.35 -3.74
C VAL A 31 1.59 -24.64 -5.13
N HIS A 32 1.39 -23.70 -6.07
CA HIS A 32 1.87 -23.81 -7.45
C HIS A 32 2.70 -22.58 -7.80
N PRO A 33 3.97 -22.52 -7.37
CA PRO A 33 4.82 -21.37 -7.61
C PRO A 33 5.06 -21.14 -9.10
N LYS A 34 5.08 -19.85 -9.51
CA LYS A 34 5.31 -19.43 -10.89
C LYS A 34 6.74 -19.75 -11.35
N PHE A 35 7.68 -19.64 -10.41
CA PHE A 35 9.10 -19.87 -10.71
C PHE A 35 9.67 -21.00 -9.84
N LYS A 36 10.70 -21.66 -10.36
CA LYS A 36 11.50 -22.55 -9.52
C LYS A 36 12.13 -21.75 -8.37
N GLN A 37 12.10 -22.30 -7.17
CA GLN A 37 12.60 -21.66 -5.97
C GLN A 37 13.97 -21.02 -6.16
N GLY A 38 14.08 -19.71 -5.97
CA GLY A 38 15.31 -18.95 -6.08
C GLY A 38 15.79 -18.67 -7.51
N TYR A 39 14.98 -18.96 -8.55
CA TYR A 39 15.29 -18.69 -9.96
C TYR A 39 14.36 -17.67 -10.62
N GLY A 40 13.36 -17.19 -9.91
CA GLY A 40 12.47 -16.13 -10.39
C GLY A 40 13.16 -14.77 -10.48
N PRO A 41 12.42 -13.76 -10.97
CA PRO A 41 12.91 -12.38 -11.05
C PRO A 41 13.40 -11.85 -9.70
N LYS A 42 14.37 -10.92 -9.79
CA LYS A 42 14.94 -10.26 -8.60
C LYS A 42 14.08 -9.06 -8.20
N ILE A 43 13.64 -9.05 -6.97
CA ILE A 43 12.88 -7.96 -6.36
C ILE A 43 13.75 -7.21 -5.36
N LEU A 44 13.85 -5.88 -5.51
CA LEU A 44 14.38 -4.99 -4.48
C LEU A 44 13.20 -4.43 -3.68
N ILE A 45 13.22 -4.59 -2.37
CA ILE A 45 12.36 -3.85 -1.43
C ILE A 45 13.18 -2.70 -0.87
N ASP A 46 12.74 -1.48 -1.12
CA ASP A 46 13.40 -0.28 -0.65
C ASP A 46 13.32 -0.14 0.88
N ALA A 47 14.47 0.01 1.52
CA ALA A 47 14.62 0.32 2.94
C ALA A 47 15.40 1.62 3.18
N GLY A 48 15.84 2.30 2.12
CA GLY A 48 16.65 3.52 2.20
C GLY A 48 15.85 4.77 2.51
N HIS A 49 14.57 4.79 2.16
CA HIS A 49 13.71 5.97 2.27
C HIS A 49 12.70 5.84 3.41
N HIS A 50 13.13 5.33 4.55
CA HIS A 50 12.31 5.22 5.76
C HIS A 50 10.88 4.73 5.51
N ASN A 51 10.76 3.65 4.75
CA ASN A 51 9.49 2.98 4.50
C ASN A 51 8.93 2.42 5.81
N PHE A 52 7.88 3.02 6.36
CA PHE A 52 7.36 2.62 7.66
C PHE A 52 6.91 1.15 7.72
N VAL A 53 6.40 0.63 6.61
CA VAL A 53 6.01 -0.79 6.51
C VAL A 53 7.22 -1.71 6.67
N VAL A 54 8.37 -1.31 6.09
CA VAL A 54 9.64 -2.05 6.21
C VAL A 54 10.22 -1.89 7.62
N GLU A 55 10.26 -0.66 8.15
CA GLU A 55 10.77 -0.36 9.49
C GLU A 55 10.01 -1.09 10.60
N LEU A 56 8.70 -1.29 10.43
CA LEU A 56 7.87 -2.06 11.36
C LEU A 56 7.85 -3.56 11.07
N GLY A 57 8.56 -4.02 10.04
CA GLY A 57 8.60 -5.43 9.62
C GLY A 57 7.29 -5.94 9.01
N LEU A 58 6.36 -5.05 8.65
CA LEU A 58 5.04 -5.39 8.09
C LEU A 58 5.10 -5.83 6.62
N ASN A 59 6.25 -5.68 5.97
CA ASN A 59 6.55 -6.19 4.62
C ASN A 59 6.80 -7.70 4.58
N LYS A 60 6.98 -8.35 5.73
CA LYS A 60 7.30 -9.79 5.81
C LYS A 60 6.30 -10.69 5.07
N PRO A 61 4.97 -10.47 5.12
CA PRO A 61 4.02 -11.29 4.36
C PRO A 61 4.24 -11.23 2.85
N LEU A 62 4.52 -10.06 2.28
CA LEU A 62 4.87 -9.92 0.87
C LEU A 62 6.18 -10.68 0.55
N PHE A 63 7.21 -10.51 1.40
CA PHE A 63 8.47 -11.22 1.24
C PHE A 63 8.25 -12.74 1.23
N ASP A 64 7.49 -13.27 2.19
CA ASP A 64 7.25 -14.71 2.32
C ASP A 64 6.45 -15.26 1.14
N VAL A 65 5.39 -14.55 0.68
CA VAL A 65 4.58 -14.95 -0.48
C VAL A 65 5.42 -14.96 -1.76
N ALA A 66 6.16 -13.88 -2.03
CA ALA A 66 6.99 -13.78 -3.23
C ALA A 66 8.16 -14.79 -3.19
N SER A 67 8.78 -15.02 -2.03
CA SER A 67 9.78 -16.08 -1.89
C SER A 67 9.18 -17.46 -2.14
N SER A 68 7.98 -17.74 -1.61
CA SER A 68 7.26 -19.00 -1.85
C SER A 68 6.88 -19.20 -3.32
N ASP A 69 6.70 -18.12 -4.08
CA ASP A 69 6.42 -18.14 -5.51
C ASP A 69 7.70 -18.19 -6.39
N GLY A 70 8.87 -18.25 -5.75
CA GLY A 70 10.19 -18.49 -6.37
C GLY A 70 10.99 -17.24 -6.71
N TYR A 71 10.53 -16.03 -6.34
CA TYR A 71 11.28 -14.79 -6.52
C TYR A 71 12.55 -14.74 -5.66
N GLN A 72 13.54 -13.97 -6.12
CA GLN A 72 14.73 -13.62 -5.38
C GLN A 72 14.56 -12.23 -4.77
N ILE A 73 14.53 -12.09 -3.45
CA ILE A 73 14.20 -10.82 -2.82
C ILE A 73 15.38 -10.30 -2.02
N LYS A 74 15.66 -9.02 -2.21
CA LYS A 74 16.60 -8.26 -1.38
C LYS A 74 15.88 -7.06 -0.76
N ILE A 75 16.09 -6.85 0.53
CA ILE A 75 15.72 -5.61 1.24
C ILE A 75 17.03 -4.85 1.41
N ASP A 76 17.11 -3.63 0.92
CA ASP A 76 18.35 -2.86 0.94
C ASP A 76 18.06 -1.35 1.06
N SER A 77 19.04 -0.62 1.64
CA SER A 77 18.98 0.82 1.88
C SER A 77 19.91 1.64 0.98
N MET A 78 20.37 1.07 -0.12
CA MET A 78 21.22 1.76 -1.09
C MET A 78 20.42 2.80 -1.88
N GLN A 79 21.06 3.94 -2.16
CA GLN A 79 20.50 4.96 -3.04
C GLN A 79 20.19 4.41 -4.44
N PHE A 80 19.17 4.93 -5.07
CA PHE A 80 18.79 4.54 -6.42
C PHE A 80 19.74 5.17 -7.44
N THR A 81 20.64 4.36 -7.97
CA THR A 81 21.46 4.70 -9.12
C THR A 81 21.14 3.75 -10.28
N LYS A 82 21.37 4.18 -11.51
CA LYS A 82 21.16 3.36 -12.70
C LYS A 82 21.90 2.02 -12.61
N GLU A 83 23.14 2.05 -12.13
CA GLU A 83 23.98 0.86 -11.97
C GLU A 83 23.37 -0.08 -10.92
N TYR A 84 22.99 0.45 -9.75
CA TYR A 84 22.41 -0.35 -8.68
C TYR A 84 21.07 -1.00 -9.09
N LEU A 85 20.18 -0.22 -9.68
CA LEU A 85 18.86 -0.68 -10.15
C LEU A 85 18.95 -1.74 -11.25
N SER A 86 20.01 -1.73 -12.09
CA SER A 86 20.22 -2.71 -13.17
C SER A 86 20.34 -4.16 -12.68
N ASN A 87 20.59 -4.38 -11.40
CA ASN A 87 20.67 -5.70 -10.78
C ASN A 87 19.29 -6.35 -10.50
N TYR A 88 18.20 -5.60 -10.67
CA TYR A 88 16.85 -6.01 -10.29
C TYR A 88 15.89 -5.96 -11.47
N ASN A 89 14.82 -6.76 -11.37
CA ASN A 89 13.72 -6.78 -12.34
C ASN A 89 12.52 -5.95 -11.84
N ILE A 90 12.29 -5.97 -10.53
CA ILE A 90 11.18 -5.28 -9.87
C ILE A 90 11.73 -4.49 -8.69
N VAL A 91 11.26 -3.25 -8.52
CA VAL A 91 11.48 -2.43 -7.32
C VAL A 91 10.15 -2.22 -6.63
N VAL A 92 10.12 -2.40 -5.31
CA VAL A 92 8.95 -2.17 -4.44
C VAL A 92 9.26 -1.02 -3.50
N ILE A 93 8.48 0.05 -3.59
CA ILE A 93 8.59 1.24 -2.73
C ILE A 93 7.30 1.39 -1.95
N TRP A 94 7.35 1.11 -0.65
CA TRP A 94 6.27 1.36 0.30
C TRP A 94 6.17 2.87 0.59
N PRO A 95 5.12 3.34 1.33
CA PRO A 95 5.04 4.75 1.67
C PRO A 95 6.30 5.22 2.38
N ALA A 96 7.15 5.92 1.63
CA ALA A 96 8.47 6.37 2.04
C ALA A 96 8.38 7.72 2.75
N MET A 97 9.30 7.98 3.67
CA MET A 97 9.37 9.22 4.43
C MET A 97 10.81 9.75 4.49
N PRO A 98 11.01 11.05 4.71
CA PRO A 98 12.35 11.62 4.81
C PRO A 98 13.04 11.33 6.16
N PHE A 99 12.36 10.67 7.10
CA PHE A 99 12.87 10.33 8.42
C PHE A 99 12.16 9.08 8.98
N LYS A 100 12.78 8.46 9.97
CA LYS A 100 12.27 7.26 10.63
C LYS A 100 10.87 7.47 11.20
N PHE A 101 9.98 6.49 10.98
CA PHE A 101 8.61 6.52 11.47
C PHE A 101 8.54 6.75 12.99
N GLY A 102 7.71 7.71 13.40
CA GLY A 102 7.54 8.08 14.81
C GLY A 102 8.67 8.90 15.43
N SER A 103 9.74 9.24 14.69
CA SER A 103 10.86 10.05 15.20
C SER A 103 10.60 11.56 15.19
N LYS A 104 9.73 12.04 14.29
CA LYS A 104 9.34 13.44 14.12
C LYS A 104 7.85 13.57 13.83
N ASN A 105 7.35 14.80 13.82
CA ASN A 105 6.02 15.08 13.28
C ASN A 105 6.00 14.67 11.79
N GLN A 106 4.99 13.90 11.37
CA GLN A 106 4.87 13.36 10.03
C GLN A 106 4.55 14.42 8.96
N VAL A 107 4.27 15.65 9.34
CA VAL A 107 4.10 16.80 8.43
C VAL A 107 5.44 17.50 8.29
N THR A 108 6.09 17.37 7.14
CA THR A 108 7.40 17.95 6.86
C THR A 108 7.51 18.36 5.40
N ASP A 109 8.37 19.36 5.14
CA ASP A 109 8.81 19.74 3.79
C ASP A 109 10.18 19.11 3.44
N GLU A 110 10.71 18.21 4.28
CA GLU A 110 11.95 17.49 4.00
C GLU A 110 11.78 16.57 2.78
N ILE A 111 12.85 16.44 1.98
CA ILE A 111 12.87 15.67 0.74
C ILE A 111 13.05 14.18 1.08
N THR A 112 12.16 13.34 0.55
CA THR A 112 12.26 11.88 0.69
C THR A 112 13.19 11.28 -0.36
N PHE A 113 13.06 11.72 -1.62
CA PHE A 113 13.87 11.26 -2.75
C PHE A 113 14.61 12.45 -3.36
N THR A 114 15.87 12.27 -3.69
CA THR A 114 16.61 13.24 -4.49
C THR A 114 16.10 13.25 -5.95
N ILE A 115 16.35 14.33 -6.67
CA ILE A 115 16.01 14.42 -8.10
C ILE A 115 16.74 13.33 -8.89
N ASP A 116 18.03 13.11 -8.61
CA ASP A 116 18.86 12.10 -9.28
C ASP A 116 18.32 10.67 -9.07
N GLU A 117 17.82 10.36 -7.87
CA GLU A 117 17.17 9.06 -7.59
C GLU A 117 15.87 8.87 -8.35
N LEU A 118 15.03 9.93 -8.41
CA LEU A 118 13.79 9.89 -9.20
C LEU A 118 14.07 9.75 -10.69
N ASP A 119 15.11 10.42 -11.20
CA ASP A 119 15.52 10.33 -12.60
C ASP A 119 16.07 8.93 -12.91
N ALA A 120 16.96 8.40 -12.08
CA ALA A 120 17.50 7.05 -12.21
C ALA A 120 16.40 5.98 -12.20
N LEU A 121 15.43 6.10 -11.28
CA LEU A 121 14.31 5.18 -11.17
C LEU A 121 13.40 5.24 -12.41
N HIS A 122 13.05 6.44 -12.86
CA HIS A 122 12.22 6.65 -14.06
C HIS A 122 12.90 6.12 -15.31
N ASP A 123 14.19 6.41 -15.49
CA ASP A 123 14.98 5.89 -16.62
C ASP A 123 15.07 4.37 -16.59
N TRP A 124 15.30 3.78 -15.42
CA TRP A 124 15.36 2.34 -15.26
C TRP A 124 14.04 1.67 -15.63
N VAL A 125 12.89 2.21 -15.16
CA VAL A 125 11.58 1.69 -15.56
C VAL A 125 11.38 1.85 -17.06
N SER A 126 11.67 3.03 -17.63
CA SER A 126 11.50 3.31 -19.05
C SER A 126 12.32 2.35 -19.94
N ASN A 127 13.42 1.79 -19.43
CA ASN A 127 14.27 0.84 -20.13
C ASN A 127 13.92 -0.63 -19.87
N GLY A 128 12.86 -0.94 -19.12
CA GLY A 128 12.35 -2.31 -18.96
C GLY A 128 12.26 -2.83 -17.52
N GLY A 129 12.66 -2.03 -16.53
CA GLY A 129 12.42 -2.33 -15.12
C GLY A 129 10.94 -2.23 -14.75
N SER A 130 10.53 -2.83 -13.65
CA SER A 130 9.15 -2.79 -13.19
C SER A 130 9.03 -2.21 -11.79
N LEU A 131 8.10 -1.28 -11.59
CA LEU A 131 7.92 -0.55 -10.32
C LEU A 131 6.57 -0.86 -9.70
N LEU A 132 6.58 -1.24 -8.42
CA LEU A 132 5.43 -1.31 -7.54
C LEU A 132 5.58 -0.24 -6.47
N MET A 133 4.72 0.76 -6.46
CA MET A 133 4.78 1.85 -5.51
C MET A 133 3.46 2.08 -4.79
N PHE A 134 3.58 2.48 -3.53
CA PHE A 134 2.45 2.68 -2.65
C PHE A 134 2.42 4.09 -2.09
N SER A 135 1.23 4.65 -1.98
CA SER A 135 0.90 5.76 -1.12
C SER A 135 0.13 5.27 0.11
N GLU A 136 -0.22 6.19 0.96
CA GLU A 136 -1.08 5.99 2.12
C GLU A 136 -1.88 7.29 2.35
N HIS A 137 -2.79 7.31 3.33
CA HIS A 137 -3.54 8.52 3.66
C HIS A 137 -2.66 9.66 4.21
N ALA A 138 -3.21 10.88 4.21
CA ALA A 138 -2.54 12.02 4.85
C ALA A 138 -2.21 11.74 6.32
N PRO A 139 -1.04 12.22 6.80
CA PRO A 139 -0.09 13.12 6.13
C PRO A 139 1.02 12.41 5.34
N ILE A 140 1.05 11.08 5.33
CA ILE A 140 2.13 10.26 4.73
C ILE A 140 2.18 10.42 3.20
N ASP A 141 1.02 10.63 2.55
CA ASP A 141 0.89 10.84 1.10
C ASP A 141 1.78 11.96 0.55
N LYS A 142 2.04 13.01 1.33
CA LYS A 142 2.87 14.14 0.90
C LYS A 142 4.31 13.73 0.58
N SER A 143 4.89 12.87 1.39
CA SER A 143 6.30 12.48 1.25
C SER A 143 6.59 11.64 0.00
N VAL A 144 5.59 10.93 -0.53
CA VAL A 144 5.71 10.17 -1.78
C VAL A 144 5.18 10.91 -3.01
N THR A 145 4.57 12.09 -2.84
CA THR A 145 4.03 12.88 -3.96
C THR A 145 5.05 13.15 -5.07
N PRO A 146 6.34 13.50 -4.79
CA PRO A 146 7.34 13.67 -5.85
C PRO A 146 7.58 12.41 -6.68
N LEU A 147 7.59 11.23 -6.04
CA LEU A 147 7.72 9.94 -6.71
C LEU A 147 6.55 9.70 -7.67
N PHE A 148 5.31 9.87 -7.20
CA PHE A 148 4.12 9.67 -8.02
C PHE A 148 4.05 10.67 -9.19
N ASN A 149 4.36 11.94 -8.93
CA ASN A 149 4.41 12.99 -9.96
C ASN A 149 5.45 12.69 -11.05
N LYS A 150 6.60 12.08 -10.68
CA LYS A 150 7.63 11.68 -11.65
C LYS A 150 7.10 10.71 -12.70
N PHE A 151 6.12 9.90 -12.34
CA PHE A 151 5.44 8.96 -13.24
C PHE A 151 4.11 9.50 -13.78
N GLY A 152 3.81 10.79 -13.63
CA GLY A 152 2.58 11.41 -14.15
C GLY A 152 1.31 11.03 -13.39
N ILE A 153 1.45 10.61 -12.13
CA ILE A 153 0.32 10.26 -11.25
C ILE A 153 0.16 11.33 -10.17
N GLN A 154 -1.03 11.90 -10.07
CA GLN A 154 -1.40 12.85 -9.03
C GLN A 154 -2.05 12.12 -7.85
N LEU A 155 -1.63 12.48 -6.64
CA LEU A 155 -2.22 12.01 -5.38
C LEU A 155 -3.25 13.02 -4.86
N SER A 156 -4.39 12.53 -4.38
CA SER A 156 -5.30 13.34 -3.58
C SER A 156 -4.87 13.32 -2.12
N THR A 157 -4.59 14.48 -1.56
CA THR A 157 -4.23 14.58 -0.13
C THR A 157 -5.45 14.38 0.76
N GLY A 158 -5.43 13.33 1.58
CA GLY A 158 -6.51 13.00 2.52
C GLY A 158 -6.77 11.50 2.59
N ILE A 159 -7.98 11.15 2.99
CA ILE A 159 -8.47 9.77 3.04
C ILE A 159 -9.64 9.65 2.08
N VAL A 160 -9.62 8.69 1.18
CA VAL A 160 -10.79 8.41 0.34
C VAL A 160 -11.86 7.73 1.17
N VAL A 161 -13.10 8.24 1.05
CA VAL A 161 -14.30 7.69 1.69
C VAL A 161 -15.41 7.54 0.65
N ASP A 162 -16.23 6.49 0.78
CA ASP A 162 -17.39 6.25 -0.08
C ASP A 162 -18.51 5.59 0.73
N SER A 163 -19.58 6.33 1.00
CA SER A 163 -20.70 5.83 1.81
C SER A 163 -21.53 4.73 1.14
N LEU A 164 -21.45 4.61 -0.19
CA LEU A 164 -22.22 3.61 -0.95
C LEU A 164 -21.41 2.33 -1.21
N ASN A 165 -20.06 2.43 -1.20
CA ASN A 165 -19.17 1.32 -1.55
C ASN A 165 -18.15 1.03 -0.44
N SER A 166 -18.57 1.12 0.83
CA SER A 166 -17.69 0.81 1.96
C SER A 166 -18.23 -0.34 2.81
N ASP A 167 -17.31 -0.98 3.53
CA ASP A 167 -17.56 -2.04 4.49
C ASP A 167 -16.83 -1.75 5.81
N THR A 168 -16.88 -0.50 6.24
CA THR A 168 -16.20 -0.03 7.45
C THR A 168 -16.84 -0.64 8.69
N PRO A 169 -16.07 -1.30 9.57
CA PRO A 169 -16.59 -1.81 10.83
C PRO A 169 -17.21 -0.71 11.69
N ILE A 170 -18.35 -1.02 12.32
CA ILE A 170 -19.13 -0.05 13.12
C ILE A 170 -18.34 0.48 14.32
N GLU A 171 -17.40 -0.33 14.80
CA GLU A 171 -16.50 -0.04 15.92
C GLU A 171 -15.45 1.02 15.60
N MET A 172 -15.32 1.41 14.32
CA MET A 172 -14.33 2.38 13.85
C MET A 172 -14.96 3.67 13.32
N PRO A 173 -15.63 4.48 14.16
CA PRO A 173 -16.39 5.63 13.70
C PRO A 173 -15.53 6.73 13.08
N SER A 174 -14.27 6.87 13.48
CA SER A 174 -13.33 7.82 12.88
C SER A 174 -12.91 7.44 11.45
N TRP A 175 -13.04 6.16 11.09
CA TRP A 175 -12.75 5.60 9.77
C TRP A 175 -14.01 5.34 8.95
N LYS A 176 -15.14 5.88 9.37
CA LYS A 176 -16.42 5.67 8.70
C LYS A 176 -16.31 5.91 7.20
N TYR A 177 -16.76 4.92 6.42
CA TYR A 177 -16.76 4.92 4.96
C TYR A 177 -15.38 4.85 4.28
N SER A 178 -14.30 4.55 5.00
CA SER A 178 -12.95 4.47 4.42
C SER A 178 -12.50 3.04 4.07
N PHE A 179 -13.28 2.02 4.39
CA PHE A 179 -13.02 0.64 3.98
C PHE A 179 -13.72 0.40 2.64
N LEU A 180 -13.02 0.67 1.54
CA LEU A 180 -13.62 0.71 0.22
C LEU A 180 -13.67 -0.67 -0.43
N LYS A 181 -14.85 -1.02 -0.97
CA LYS A 181 -15.09 -2.30 -1.66
C LYS A 181 -15.01 -2.14 -3.17
N PHE A 182 -14.16 -2.94 -3.77
CA PHE A 182 -14.01 -3.06 -5.22
C PHE A 182 -14.40 -4.47 -5.64
N THR A 183 -15.50 -4.59 -6.34
CA THR A 183 -16.02 -5.89 -6.76
C THR A 183 -16.43 -5.85 -8.23
N SER A 184 -16.50 -7.03 -8.85
CA SER A 184 -17.10 -7.15 -10.18
C SER A 184 -18.57 -6.76 -10.19
N LYS A 185 -19.28 -6.92 -9.05
CA LYS A 185 -20.71 -6.64 -8.92
C LYS A 185 -21.01 -5.14 -8.87
N ASN A 186 -20.19 -4.34 -8.17
CA ASN A 186 -20.39 -2.89 -8.12
C ASN A 186 -19.72 -2.14 -9.30
N GLY A 187 -19.01 -2.87 -10.18
CA GLY A 187 -18.35 -2.29 -11.36
C GLY A 187 -17.09 -1.47 -11.08
N LEU A 188 -16.62 -1.46 -9.82
CA LEU A 188 -15.44 -0.69 -9.40
C LEU A 188 -14.14 -1.48 -9.52
N LEU A 189 -14.20 -2.79 -9.72
CA LEU A 189 -13.08 -3.65 -10.06
C LEU A 189 -12.97 -3.82 -11.57
N ASN A 190 -11.83 -3.49 -12.17
CA ASN A 190 -11.58 -3.80 -13.58
C ASN A 190 -11.27 -5.30 -13.73
N THR A 191 -12.19 -6.07 -14.29
CA THR A 191 -12.08 -7.54 -14.40
C THR A 191 -11.30 -8.02 -15.62
N GLU A 192 -10.91 -7.11 -16.53
CA GLU A 192 -10.28 -7.48 -17.81
C GLU A 192 -8.75 -7.33 -17.80
N HIS A 193 -8.21 -6.58 -16.85
CA HIS A 193 -6.77 -6.43 -16.75
C HIS A 193 -6.09 -7.73 -16.25
N PRO A 194 -4.89 -8.09 -16.74
CA PRO A 194 -4.21 -9.32 -16.31
C PRO A 194 -4.08 -9.51 -14.80
N ILE A 195 -3.86 -8.40 -14.05
CA ILE A 195 -3.77 -8.43 -12.58
C ILE A 195 -5.06 -8.98 -11.93
N THR A 196 -6.22 -8.67 -12.48
CA THR A 196 -7.51 -9.08 -11.92
C THR A 196 -8.10 -10.31 -12.61
N LYS A 197 -7.76 -10.51 -13.88
CA LYS A 197 -8.20 -11.66 -14.67
C LYS A 197 -7.44 -12.94 -14.31
N GLY A 198 -6.14 -12.80 -13.97
CA GLY A 198 -5.24 -13.94 -13.80
C GLY A 198 -4.96 -14.69 -15.12
N GLU A 199 -4.07 -15.65 -15.09
CA GLU A 199 -3.80 -16.56 -16.20
C GLU A 199 -4.79 -17.74 -16.22
N LYS A 200 -5.27 -18.13 -15.04
CA LYS A 200 -6.19 -19.26 -14.83
C LYS A 200 -7.47 -18.80 -14.15
N LYS A 201 -8.53 -19.57 -14.30
CA LYS A 201 -9.85 -19.25 -13.73
C LYS A 201 -9.83 -19.07 -12.21
N ASN A 202 -9.03 -19.84 -11.49
CA ASN A 202 -8.89 -19.78 -10.03
C ASN A 202 -7.99 -18.63 -9.54
N GLU A 203 -7.37 -17.88 -10.45
CA GLU A 203 -6.56 -16.70 -10.14
C GLU A 203 -7.36 -15.41 -10.33
N ARG A 204 -8.62 -15.49 -10.74
CA ARG A 204 -9.48 -14.35 -10.99
C ARG A 204 -9.83 -13.64 -9.68
N ILE A 205 -9.64 -12.33 -9.68
CA ILE A 205 -10.01 -11.44 -8.56
C ILE A 205 -11.47 -11.05 -8.71
N SER A 206 -12.20 -11.12 -7.63
CA SER A 206 -13.63 -10.76 -7.59
C SER A 206 -13.96 -9.73 -6.51
N ASN A 207 -13.11 -9.60 -5.47
CA ASN A 207 -13.42 -8.83 -4.28
C ASN A 207 -12.14 -8.31 -3.60
N ILE A 208 -11.99 -6.99 -3.53
CA ILE A 208 -10.88 -6.28 -2.88
C ILE A 208 -11.45 -5.27 -1.90
N LEU A 209 -10.82 -5.14 -0.73
CA LEU A 209 -11.11 -4.12 0.28
C LEU A 209 -9.84 -3.33 0.56
N THR A 210 -9.84 -2.03 0.31
CA THR A 210 -8.77 -1.12 0.75
C THR A 210 -9.16 -0.44 2.07
N ILE A 211 -8.18 0.07 2.81
CA ILE A 211 -8.41 0.68 4.13
C ILE A 211 -7.81 2.08 4.16
N GLY A 212 -8.65 3.10 3.96
CA GLY A 212 -8.17 4.46 3.83
C GLY A 212 -7.47 4.70 2.50
N GLY A 213 -6.26 5.27 2.58
CA GLY A 213 -5.44 5.52 1.41
C GLY A 213 -5.80 6.77 0.62
N SER A 214 -4.93 7.12 -0.32
CA SER A 214 -5.08 8.24 -1.23
C SER A 214 -5.85 7.84 -2.49
N GLY A 215 -6.49 8.81 -3.13
CA GLY A 215 -6.95 8.66 -4.50
C GLY A 215 -5.84 8.98 -5.50
N LEU A 216 -5.88 8.33 -6.64
CA LEU A 216 -4.91 8.45 -7.72
C LEU A 216 -5.59 8.99 -8.99
N THR A 217 -4.86 9.83 -9.74
CA THR A 217 -5.25 10.25 -11.09
C THR A 217 -4.04 10.13 -12.02
N GLY A 218 -4.19 9.41 -13.12
CA GLY A 218 -3.14 9.23 -14.10
C GLY A 218 -3.73 8.70 -15.41
N ASP A 219 -3.95 9.59 -16.40
CA ASP A 219 -4.77 9.33 -17.58
C ASP A 219 -4.18 8.30 -18.54
N VAL A 220 -2.87 8.08 -18.49
CA VAL A 220 -2.18 7.10 -19.35
C VAL A 220 -2.21 5.67 -18.79
N TYR A 221 -2.69 5.49 -17.56
CA TYR A 221 -2.72 4.20 -16.88
C TYR A 221 -4.11 3.58 -16.88
N THR A 222 -4.14 2.26 -16.87
CA THR A 222 -5.38 1.51 -16.68
C THR A 222 -5.83 1.57 -15.22
N ASN A 223 -7.08 1.95 -15.02
CA ASN A 223 -7.72 2.00 -13.72
C ASN A 223 -8.12 0.58 -13.28
N ILE A 224 -7.49 0.04 -12.26
CA ILE A 224 -7.72 -1.32 -11.73
C ILE A 224 -8.79 -1.30 -10.65
N LEU A 225 -8.66 -0.40 -9.67
CA LEU A 225 -9.62 -0.18 -8.58
C LEU A 225 -10.23 1.21 -8.76
N LYS A 226 -11.39 1.27 -9.43
CA LYS A 226 -12.07 2.52 -9.79
C LYS A 226 -12.75 3.15 -8.58
N LEU A 227 -12.58 4.43 -8.39
CA LEU A 227 -13.40 5.17 -7.45
C LEU A 227 -14.73 5.55 -8.11
N SER A 228 -15.81 5.44 -7.35
CA SER A 228 -17.17 5.81 -7.80
C SER A 228 -17.37 7.32 -7.79
N SER A 229 -18.44 7.78 -8.40
CA SER A 229 -18.84 9.20 -8.33
C SER A 229 -19.28 9.65 -6.93
N SER A 230 -19.58 8.71 -6.01
CA SER A 230 -19.89 9.01 -4.61
C SER A 230 -18.65 9.07 -3.72
N ALA A 231 -17.47 8.70 -4.23
CA ALA A 231 -16.23 8.79 -3.49
C ALA A 231 -15.85 10.26 -3.21
N MET A 232 -15.35 10.51 -2.02
CA MET A 232 -14.98 11.84 -1.54
C MET A 232 -13.60 11.79 -0.87
N ILE A 233 -12.92 12.94 -0.82
CA ILE A 233 -11.68 13.10 -0.06
C ILE A 233 -12.01 13.71 1.30
N LYS A 234 -11.82 12.92 2.35
CA LYS A 234 -11.93 13.41 3.74
C LYS A 234 -10.60 13.99 4.17
N LYS A 235 -10.56 15.28 4.43
CA LYS A 235 -9.43 15.99 5.08
C LYS A 235 -9.68 16.12 6.57
N TRP A 236 -8.64 16.43 7.34
CA TRP A 236 -8.77 16.68 8.78
C TRP A 236 -9.74 17.83 9.12
N ASN A 237 -9.87 18.79 8.22
CA ASN A 237 -10.72 19.98 8.35
C ASN A 237 -12.05 19.89 7.58
N GLY A 238 -12.37 18.74 7.03
CA GLY A 238 -13.61 18.57 6.27
C GLY A 238 -13.51 17.50 5.20
N THR A 239 -14.59 17.43 4.38
CA THR A 239 -14.71 16.50 3.27
C THR A 239 -14.95 17.30 2.00
N ILE A 240 -14.28 16.94 0.92
CA ILE A 240 -14.46 17.54 -0.40
C ILE A 240 -14.81 16.46 -1.42
N PRO A 241 -15.63 16.78 -2.43
CA PRO A 241 -15.89 15.85 -3.52
C PRO A 241 -14.60 15.41 -4.20
N SER A 242 -14.51 14.15 -4.55
CA SER A 242 -13.37 13.60 -5.29
C SER A 242 -13.51 13.89 -6.78
N GLY A 243 -13.69 15.16 -7.17
CA GLY A 243 -13.86 15.51 -8.58
C GLY A 243 -12.73 15.09 -9.49
N THR A 244 -11.60 14.66 -8.94
CA THR A 244 -10.38 14.35 -9.67
C THR A 244 -9.83 12.95 -9.45
N PRO A 245 -9.70 12.38 -8.22
CA PRO A 245 -9.16 11.03 -8.12
C PRO A 245 -10.19 10.02 -8.62
N ASN A 246 -9.76 9.15 -9.52
CA ASN A 246 -10.63 8.17 -10.13
C ASN A 246 -10.24 6.71 -9.83
N SER A 247 -9.18 6.53 -9.05
CA SER A 247 -8.62 5.21 -8.74
C SER A 247 -8.03 5.11 -7.35
N GLN A 248 -7.91 3.88 -6.85
CA GLN A 248 -6.96 3.50 -5.78
C GLN A 248 -5.90 2.52 -6.27
N CYS A 249 -5.96 2.06 -7.51
CA CYS A 249 -4.90 1.27 -8.13
C CYS A 249 -4.85 1.53 -9.63
N LEU A 250 -3.70 2.01 -10.09
CA LEU A 250 -3.37 2.24 -11.50
C LEU A 250 -2.29 1.26 -11.94
N ALA A 251 -2.37 0.76 -13.17
CA ALA A 251 -1.35 -0.08 -13.79
C ALA A 251 -1.13 0.28 -15.26
N GLY A 252 0.10 0.21 -15.73
CA GLY A 252 0.41 0.50 -17.13
C GLY A 252 1.88 0.38 -17.48
N ASN A 253 2.20 0.68 -18.74
CA ASN A 253 3.57 0.69 -19.22
C ASN A 253 4.18 2.08 -19.05
N VAL A 254 5.48 2.11 -18.76
CA VAL A 254 6.33 3.30 -18.77
C VAL A 254 7.52 2.97 -19.67
N GLY A 255 7.52 3.48 -20.89
CA GLY A 255 8.48 3.05 -21.90
C GLY A 255 8.38 1.55 -22.17
N LYS A 256 9.47 0.81 -21.90
CA LYS A 256 9.54 -0.66 -22.04
C LYS A 256 9.16 -1.40 -20.73
N GLY A 257 9.13 -0.72 -19.62
CA GLY A 257 8.84 -1.31 -18.31
C GLY A 257 7.40 -1.13 -17.89
N LYS A 258 7.11 -1.52 -16.66
CA LYS A 258 5.77 -1.56 -16.10
C LYS A 258 5.68 -0.88 -14.76
N LEU A 259 4.51 -0.35 -14.46
CA LEU A 259 4.24 0.32 -13.19
C LEU A 259 2.88 -0.11 -12.64
N VAL A 260 2.86 -0.40 -11.33
CA VAL A 260 1.64 -0.49 -10.54
C VAL A 260 1.75 0.50 -9.39
N ALA A 261 0.75 1.36 -9.27
CA ALA A 261 0.65 2.36 -8.21
C ALA A 261 -0.63 2.12 -7.39
N LEU A 262 -0.49 2.07 -6.07
CA LEU A 262 -1.62 1.90 -5.14
C LEU A 262 -1.71 3.11 -4.19
N GLY A 263 -2.93 3.54 -3.92
CA GLY A 263 -3.24 4.58 -2.94
C GLY A 263 -3.30 4.08 -1.49
N ASP A 264 -3.29 2.76 -1.30
CA ASP A 264 -3.33 2.07 0.00
C ASP A 264 -2.32 0.92 0.00
N CYS A 265 -1.50 0.84 1.03
CA CYS A 265 -0.46 -0.17 1.15
C CYS A 265 -0.92 -1.42 1.94
N ASN A 266 -2.01 -1.35 2.68
CA ASN A 266 -2.44 -2.38 3.63
C ASN A 266 -2.70 -3.73 2.96
N GLY A 267 -3.21 -3.73 1.72
CA GLY A 267 -3.52 -4.94 0.95
C GLY A 267 -2.35 -5.88 0.72
N PHE A 268 -1.12 -5.35 0.67
CA PHE A 268 0.11 -6.12 0.46
C PHE A 268 0.77 -6.58 1.77
N THR A 269 0.12 -6.36 2.90
CA THR A 269 0.50 -6.88 4.22
C THR A 269 -0.36 -8.07 4.62
N ALA A 270 -0.09 -8.64 5.80
CA ALA A 270 -1.00 -9.48 6.57
C ALA A 270 -1.00 -8.94 8.00
N MET A 271 -1.51 -7.74 8.15
CA MET A 271 -1.37 -6.94 9.36
C MET A 271 -2.57 -7.10 10.28
N SER A 272 -2.32 -7.19 11.59
CA SER A 272 -3.31 -6.96 12.62
C SER A 272 -2.99 -5.67 13.38
N LEU A 273 -4.02 -4.86 13.58
CA LEU A 273 -3.99 -3.63 14.38
C LEU A 273 -4.80 -3.83 15.65
N LYS A 274 -4.21 -3.53 16.81
CA LYS A 274 -4.93 -3.40 18.08
C LYS A 274 -4.92 -1.93 18.50
N SER A 275 -6.08 -1.38 18.77
CA SER A 275 -6.22 0.01 19.26
C SER A 275 -7.51 0.16 20.02
N GLY A 276 -7.49 0.75 21.24
CA GLY A 276 -8.69 1.08 22.01
C GLY A 276 -9.63 -0.09 22.31
N GLY A 277 -9.10 -1.32 22.43
CA GLY A 277 -9.90 -2.54 22.63
C GLY A 277 -10.38 -3.21 21.34
N TYR A 278 -10.16 -2.61 20.18
CA TYR A 278 -10.50 -3.16 18.87
C TYR A 278 -9.33 -3.94 18.27
N LYS A 279 -9.67 -5.01 17.54
CA LYS A 279 -8.72 -5.73 16.68
C LYS A 279 -9.22 -5.63 15.23
N LEU A 280 -8.39 -5.08 14.36
CA LEU A 280 -8.61 -5.01 12.93
C LEU A 280 -7.57 -5.89 12.22
N SER A 281 -8.00 -6.64 11.21
CA SER A 281 -7.12 -7.33 10.28
C SER A 281 -7.14 -6.62 8.92
N ALA A 282 -5.97 -6.52 8.27
CA ALA A 282 -5.81 -5.89 6.96
C ALA A 282 -4.93 -6.73 6.04
N GLY A 283 -5.22 -6.68 4.75
CA GLY A 283 -4.41 -7.32 3.71
C GLY A 283 -4.71 -8.79 3.49
N MET A 284 -3.68 -9.56 3.16
CA MET A 284 -3.78 -10.90 2.60
C MET A 284 -4.42 -11.97 3.49
N GLN A 285 -4.51 -11.75 4.82
CA GLN A 285 -5.18 -12.69 5.73
C GLN A 285 -6.69 -12.44 5.89
N VAL A 286 -7.21 -11.33 5.36
CA VAL A 286 -8.63 -10.99 5.53
C VAL A 286 -9.49 -11.90 4.69
N SER A 287 -10.30 -12.74 5.36
CA SER A 287 -11.20 -13.68 4.69
C SER A 287 -12.26 -12.94 3.86
N GLY A 288 -12.60 -13.50 2.70
CA GLY A 288 -13.59 -12.95 1.78
C GLY A 288 -13.05 -11.91 0.81
N TYR A 289 -11.76 -11.61 0.86
CA TYR A 289 -11.09 -10.72 -0.08
C TYR A 289 -9.89 -11.41 -0.72
N ASP A 290 -9.65 -11.14 -2.00
CA ASP A 290 -8.71 -11.87 -2.85
C ASP A 290 -7.28 -11.28 -2.83
N TRP A 291 -6.87 -10.63 -1.73
CA TRP A 291 -5.62 -9.89 -1.67
C TRP A 291 -4.39 -10.75 -1.96
N LYS A 292 -4.30 -11.96 -1.41
CA LYS A 292 -3.13 -12.82 -1.66
C LYS A 292 -2.98 -13.14 -3.15
N GLN A 293 -4.09 -13.45 -3.82
CA GLN A 293 -4.08 -13.71 -5.27
C GLN A 293 -3.82 -12.43 -6.07
N PHE A 294 -4.35 -11.28 -5.63
CA PHE A 294 -4.07 -9.99 -6.27
C PHE A 294 -2.58 -9.64 -6.20
N VAL A 295 -1.93 -9.88 -5.05
CA VAL A 295 -0.47 -9.72 -4.87
C VAL A 295 0.31 -10.60 -5.86
N LEU A 296 -0.03 -11.90 -5.93
CA LEU A 296 0.61 -12.84 -6.87
C LEU A 296 0.44 -12.38 -8.32
N ASN A 297 -0.77 -12.07 -8.74
CA ASN A 297 -1.04 -11.61 -10.11
C ASN A 297 -0.32 -10.30 -10.43
N THR A 298 -0.20 -9.39 -9.46
CA THR A 298 0.55 -8.13 -9.62
C THR A 298 2.02 -8.40 -9.88
N LEU A 299 2.65 -9.26 -9.06
CA LEU A 299 4.04 -9.64 -9.24
C LEU A 299 4.27 -10.38 -10.57
N HIS A 300 3.36 -11.31 -10.94
CA HIS A 300 3.43 -12.00 -12.24
C HIS A 300 3.36 -11.02 -13.40
N TRP A 301 2.44 -10.05 -13.36
CA TRP A 301 2.30 -9.05 -14.42
C TRP A 301 3.54 -8.14 -14.53
N LEU A 302 4.12 -7.75 -13.41
CA LEU A 302 5.37 -6.95 -13.37
C LEU A 302 6.60 -7.74 -13.85
N SER A 303 6.51 -9.07 -13.92
CA SER A 303 7.62 -9.95 -14.32
C SER A 303 7.66 -10.26 -15.83
N LEU A 304 6.66 -9.81 -16.59
CA LEU A 304 6.51 -10.16 -18.03
C LEU A 304 7.44 -9.37 -18.95
#